data_8d7e0992556783d859829111387a827a
#
_entry.id   8d7e0992556783d859829111387a827a
#
_cell.length_a   1.000
_cell.length_b   1.000
_cell.length_c   1.000
_cell.angle_alpha   90.00
_cell.angle_beta   90.00
_cell.angle_gamma   90.00
#
_symmetry.space_group_name_H-M   'P 1'
#
loop_
_entity.id
_entity.type
_entity.pdbx_description
1 polymer ?
#
loop_
_entity_poly.entity_id
_entity_poly.type
_entity_poly.pdbx_seq_one_letter_code
_entity_poly.pdbx_strand_id
1 'polypeptide(L)'
;MADTGIKVAYLNKDQKIWFIRASSGIYARNFRTGGVIAINHLEKILGNRLGSEVPSEGKLRSVLLKNKDYYDFVVDNKTERETKRLNRRGLNLLAQIKRFAYDIQAGDIIVTKNETDGYNIGVCSESEAFVDHSPIELPRANDEIPKGPVLRYKFRKRVI
;
A
#
# COMPACT_ATOMS: atom_id res chain seq x y z
N MET A 1 -31.22 -24.22 16.54
CA MET A 1 -31.16 -23.78 15.13
C MET A 1 -30.18 -22.62 15.07
N ALA A 2 -29.12 -22.77 14.30
CA ALA A 2 -28.19 -21.65 14.08
C ALA A 2 -28.92 -20.61 13.23
N ASP A 3 -28.95 -19.38 13.70
CA ASP A 3 -29.45 -18.22 12.95
C ASP A 3 -28.53 -18.00 11.73
N THR A 4 -28.98 -18.45 10.58
CA THR A 4 -28.32 -18.23 9.28
C THR A 4 -28.71 -16.88 8.68
N GLY A 5 -28.99 -15.90 9.52
CA GLY A 5 -29.34 -14.55 9.09
C GLY A 5 -28.22 -13.96 8.20
N ILE A 6 -28.51 -13.75 6.92
CA ILE A 6 -27.65 -13.00 6.01
C ILE A 6 -27.59 -11.57 6.54
N LYS A 7 -26.45 -11.19 7.13
CA LYS A 7 -26.21 -9.78 7.48
C LYS A 7 -25.90 -9.02 6.18
N VAL A 8 -26.89 -8.30 5.68
CA VAL A 8 -26.69 -7.35 4.57
C VAL A 8 -26.05 -6.09 5.16
N ALA A 9 -24.78 -5.89 4.87
CA ALA A 9 -24.13 -4.62 5.16
C ALA A 9 -24.49 -3.62 4.06
N TYR A 10 -25.17 -2.55 4.42
CA TYR A 10 -25.41 -1.44 3.51
C TYR A 10 -24.14 -0.59 3.43
N LEU A 11 -23.64 -0.41 2.20
CA LEU A 11 -22.57 0.56 1.95
C LEU A 11 -23.10 1.98 2.14
N ASN A 12 -22.41 2.78 2.93
CA ASN A 12 -22.70 4.20 3.01
C ASN A 12 -22.33 4.85 1.65
N LYS A 13 -23.07 5.86 1.22
CA LYS A 13 -22.82 6.56 -0.06
C LYS A 13 -21.39 7.12 -0.20
N ASP A 14 -20.76 7.41 0.92
CA ASP A 14 -19.40 7.98 0.97
C ASP A 14 -18.30 6.93 1.08
N GLN A 15 -18.65 5.65 1.31
CA GLN A 15 -17.67 4.56 1.36
C GLN A 15 -17.13 4.26 -0.02
N LYS A 16 -15.80 4.17 -0.12
CA LYS A 16 -15.10 3.73 -1.32
C LYS A 16 -14.68 2.28 -1.19
N ILE A 17 -14.53 1.63 -2.34
CA ILE A 17 -13.98 0.28 -2.43
C ILE A 17 -12.61 0.37 -3.09
N TRP A 18 -11.60 -0.16 -2.40
CA TRP A 18 -10.23 -0.18 -2.86
C TRP A 18 -9.75 -1.60 -3.10
N PHE A 19 -9.21 -1.84 -4.29
CA PHE A 19 -8.56 -3.10 -4.60
C PHE A 19 -7.06 -2.98 -4.36
N ILE A 20 -6.56 -3.68 -3.33
CA ILE A 20 -5.15 -3.68 -2.96
C ILE A 20 -4.53 -5.01 -3.37
N ARG A 21 -3.51 -4.94 -4.21
CA ARG A 21 -2.79 -6.14 -4.66
C ARG A 21 -1.86 -6.65 -3.56
N ALA A 22 -2.09 -7.88 -3.13
CA ALA A 22 -1.23 -8.59 -2.18
C ALA A 22 -0.23 -9.49 -2.92
N SER A 23 0.48 -8.96 -3.93
CA SER A 23 1.38 -9.71 -4.82
C SER A 23 0.71 -10.97 -5.39
N SER A 24 -0.42 -10.77 -6.08
CA SER A 24 -1.26 -11.86 -6.64
C SER A 24 -1.81 -12.83 -5.59
N GLY A 25 -2.00 -12.37 -4.35
CA GLY A 25 -2.56 -13.14 -3.26
C GLY A 25 -1.51 -13.77 -2.32
N ILE A 26 -0.22 -13.72 -2.67
CA ILE A 26 0.86 -14.32 -1.86
C ILE A 26 0.85 -13.80 -0.42
N TYR A 27 0.61 -12.51 -0.21
CA TYR A 27 0.60 -11.88 1.12
C TYR A 27 -0.79 -11.78 1.76
N ALA A 28 -1.83 -12.37 1.18
CA ALA A 28 -3.18 -12.26 1.70
C ALA A 28 -3.33 -12.77 3.14
N ARG A 29 -2.68 -13.89 3.47
CA ARG A 29 -2.67 -14.43 4.83
C ARG A 29 -1.91 -13.52 5.80
N ASN A 30 -0.80 -12.93 5.36
CA ASN A 30 -0.04 -11.98 6.18
C ASN A 30 -0.86 -10.73 6.47
N PHE A 31 -1.65 -10.24 5.52
CA PHE A 31 -2.55 -9.11 5.72
C PHE A 31 -3.60 -9.43 6.78
N ARG A 32 -4.24 -10.60 6.72
CA ARG A 32 -5.20 -11.04 7.74
C ARG A 32 -4.53 -11.21 9.10
N THR A 33 -3.38 -11.87 9.17
CA THR A 33 -2.66 -12.11 10.42
C THR A 33 -2.24 -10.82 11.09
N GLY A 34 -1.77 -9.85 10.33
CA GLY A 34 -1.32 -8.56 10.85
C GLY A 34 -2.41 -7.52 11.01
N GLY A 35 -3.64 -7.77 10.51
CA GLY A 35 -4.69 -6.75 10.48
C GLY A 35 -4.30 -5.51 9.68
N VAL A 36 -3.61 -5.70 8.56
CA VAL A 36 -3.07 -4.61 7.74
C VAL A 36 -3.18 -4.91 6.25
N ILE A 37 -3.13 -3.84 5.45
CA ILE A 37 -2.71 -3.86 4.06
C ILE A 37 -1.37 -3.16 3.93
N ALA A 38 -0.59 -3.50 2.93
CA ALA A 38 0.74 -2.93 2.73
C ALA A 38 1.10 -2.81 1.25
N ILE A 39 1.93 -1.80 0.95
CA ILE A 39 2.55 -1.62 -0.36
C ILE A 39 4.05 -1.36 -0.20
N ASN A 40 4.84 -1.69 -1.21
CA ASN A 40 6.31 -1.55 -1.17
C ASN A 40 6.84 -0.31 -1.90
N HIS A 41 5.98 0.66 -2.18
CA HIS A 41 6.33 1.81 -3.01
C HIS A 41 7.31 2.77 -2.33
N LEU A 42 7.24 2.91 -1.00
CA LEU A 42 8.19 3.74 -0.25
C LEU A 42 9.59 3.12 -0.26
N GLU A 43 9.69 1.82 -0.11
CA GLU A 43 10.97 1.10 -0.14
C GLU A 43 11.65 1.21 -1.51
N LYS A 44 10.86 1.24 -2.60
CA LYS A 44 11.40 1.44 -3.95
C LYS A 44 12.05 2.80 -4.13
N ILE A 45 11.53 3.84 -3.47
CA ILE A 45 12.04 5.21 -3.56
C ILE A 45 13.18 5.45 -2.57
N LEU A 46 13.01 5.04 -1.33
CA LEU A 46 13.87 5.42 -0.21
C LEU A 46 14.86 4.33 0.18
N GLY A 47 14.55 3.06 -0.08
CA GLY A 47 15.39 1.94 0.34
C GLY A 47 15.72 2.00 1.82
N ASN A 48 17.00 1.92 2.17
CA ASN A 48 17.48 2.00 3.56
C ASN A 48 17.31 3.37 4.22
N ARG A 49 16.93 4.41 3.47
CA ARG A 49 16.66 5.75 4.00
C ARG A 49 15.24 5.91 4.51
N LEU A 50 14.39 4.90 4.38
CA LEU A 50 13.05 4.89 4.96
C LEU A 50 13.16 4.80 6.49
N GLY A 51 12.71 5.87 7.17
CA GLY A 51 12.63 5.95 8.63
C GLY A 51 11.34 5.34 9.18
N SER A 52 10.93 5.77 10.35
CA SER A 52 9.70 5.33 11.03
C SER A 52 8.47 6.17 10.69
N GLU A 53 8.65 7.31 10.03
CA GLU A 53 7.56 8.21 9.66
C GLU A 53 7.25 8.13 8.16
N VAL A 54 5.99 8.37 7.82
CA VAL A 54 5.57 8.51 6.42
C VAL A 54 6.16 9.80 5.86
N PRO A 55 6.98 9.72 4.79
CA PRO A 55 7.62 10.90 4.23
C PRO A 55 6.60 11.87 3.61
N SER A 56 6.87 13.17 3.71
CA SER A 56 6.08 14.20 3.01
C SER A 56 6.16 14.04 1.49
N GLU A 57 5.15 14.54 0.77
CA GLU A 57 5.16 14.57 -0.69
C GLU A 57 6.38 15.31 -1.25
N GLY A 58 6.76 16.44 -0.65
CA GLY A 58 7.92 17.21 -1.05
C GLY A 58 9.22 16.43 -0.95
N LYS A 59 9.40 15.66 0.13
CA LYS A 59 10.55 14.76 0.29
C LYS A 59 10.57 13.65 -0.76
N LEU A 60 9.44 13.01 -1.02
CA LEU A 60 9.33 11.96 -2.02
C LEU A 60 9.62 12.49 -3.43
N ARG A 61 9.06 13.63 -3.78
CA ARG A 61 9.31 14.30 -5.07
C ARG A 61 10.79 14.66 -5.22
N SER A 62 11.43 15.21 -4.20
CA SER A 62 12.84 15.55 -4.19
C SER A 62 13.74 14.33 -4.42
N VAL A 63 13.41 13.19 -3.82
CA VAL A 63 14.15 11.95 -4.01
C VAL A 63 13.97 11.38 -5.41
N LEU A 64 12.73 11.41 -5.93
CA LEU A 64 12.44 10.95 -7.30
C LEU A 64 13.19 11.78 -8.35
N LEU A 65 13.34 13.09 -8.16
CA LEU A 65 14.09 13.99 -9.05
C LEU A 65 15.61 13.76 -9.03
N LYS A 66 16.12 12.88 -8.17
CA LYS A 66 17.51 12.44 -8.13
C LYS A 66 17.75 11.10 -8.82
N ASN A 67 16.70 10.38 -9.17
CA ASN A 67 16.79 9.09 -9.85
C ASN A 67 16.37 9.23 -11.32
N LYS A 68 17.29 8.96 -12.24
CA LYS A 68 17.11 9.09 -13.70
C LYS A 68 15.90 8.32 -14.25
N ASP A 69 15.46 7.27 -13.57
CA ASP A 69 14.31 6.47 -14.01
C ASP A 69 12.97 7.21 -13.84
N TYR A 70 12.93 8.28 -13.03
CA TYR A 70 11.70 8.94 -12.62
C TYR A 70 11.56 10.39 -13.05
N TYR A 71 12.57 10.96 -13.76
CA TYR A 71 12.48 12.33 -14.26
C TYR A 71 13.01 12.45 -15.68
N ASP A 72 12.56 13.49 -16.36
CA ASP A 72 13.08 13.95 -17.63
C ASP A 72 13.54 15.41 -17.50
N PHE A 73 14.46 15.81 -18.37
CA PHE A 73 14.82 17.21 -18.53
C PHE A 73 13.84 17.91 -19.46
N VAL A 74 13.39 19.08 -19.06
CA VAL A 74 12.49 19.94 -19.86
C VAL A 74 13.13 21.31 -19.99
N VAL A 75 13.24 21.80 -21.21
CA VAL A 75 13.71 23.15 -21.50
C VAL A 75 12.53 24.12 -21.43
N ASP A 76 12.66 25.14 -20.62
CA ASP A 76 11.70 26.25 -20.60
C ASP A 76 11.92 27.14 -21.81
N ASN A 77 10.94 27.22 -22.71
CA ASN A 77 11.02 27.99 -23.95
C ASN A 77 11.19 29.52 -23.74
N LYS A 78 10.89 30.03 -22.53
CA LYS A 78 11.04 31.46 -22.21
C LYS A 78 12.40 31.82 -21.62
N THR A 79 12.98 30.92 -20.82
CA THR A 79 14.22 31.17 -20.08
C THR A 79 15.41 30.37 -20.60
N GLU A 80 15.18 29.47 -21.57
CA GLU A 80 16.17 28.50 -22.09
C GLU A 80 16.86 27.67 -21.00
N ARG A 81 16.24 27.60 -19.81
CA ARG A 81 16.76 26.83 -18.68
C ARG A 81 16.24 25.41 -18.72
N GLU A 82 17.16 24.50 -18.55
CA GLU A 82 16.84 23.09 -18.38
C GLU A 82 16.42 22.81 -16.94
N THR A 83 15.24 22.22 -16.76
CA THR A 83 14.69 21.82 -15.44
C THR A 83 14.33 20.35 -15.42
N LYS A 84 14.42 19.74 -14.25
CA LYS A 84 13.98 18.35 -14.04
C LYS A 84 12.48 18.33 -13.72
N ARG A 85 11.74 17.47 -14.41
CA ARG A 85 10.33 17.19 -14.10
C ARG A 85 10.12 15.70 -13.95
N LEU A 86 9.25 15.30 -13.03
CA LEU A 86 8.87 13.90 -12.91
C LEU A 86 8.25 13.41 -14.22
N ASN A 87 8.78 12.30 -14.73
CA ASN A 87 8.22 11.61 -15.87
C ASN A 87 6.97 10.80 -15.46
N ARG A 88 6.33 10.13 -16.42
CA ARG A 88 5.11 9.35 -16.18
C ARG A 88 5.31 8.27 -15.08
N ARG A 89 6.46 7.61 -15.03
CA ARG A 89 6.76 6.59 -14.00
C ARG A 89 6.85 7.21 -12.61
N GLY A 90 7.55 8.34 -12.49
CA GLY A 90 7.68 9.07 -11.23
C GLY A 90 6.34 9.61 -10.73
N LEU A 91 5.54 10.18 -11.62
CA LEU A 91 4.19 10.66 -11.29
C LEU A 91 3.26 9.52 -10.85
N ASN A 92 3.27 8.38 -11.55
CA ASN A 92 2.44 7.24 -11.20
C ASN A 92 2.82 6.67 -9.83
N LEU A 93 4.13 6.54 -9.55
CA LEU A 93 4.62 6.04 -8.28
C LEU A 93 4.21 6.96 -7.12
N LEU A 94 4.37 8.26 -7.28
CA LEU A 94 3.95 9.26 -6.31
C LEU A 94 2.43 9.24 -6.09
N ALA A 95 1.65 9.12 -7.16
CA ALA A 95 0.20 9.04 -7.09
C ALA A 95 -0.28 7.79 -6.33
N GLN A 96 0.35 6.64 -6.53
CA GLN A 96 0.00 5.41 -5.80
C GLN A 96 0.29 5.54 -4.30
N ILE A 97 1.42 6.15 -3.93
CA ILE A 97 1.74 6.43 -2.52
C ILE A 97 0.69 7.37 -1.91
N LYS A 98 0.35 8.45 -2.61
CA LYS A 98 -0.66 9.42 -2.14
C LYS A 98 -2.03 8.79 -1.95
N ARG A 99 -2.49 7.98 -2.91
CA ARG A 99 -3.76 7.25 -2.79
C ARG A 99 -3.76 6.35 -1.56
N PHE A 100 -2.72 5.59 -1.37
CA PHE A 100 -2.60 4.70 -0.23
C PHE A 100 -2.53 5.48 1.09
N ALA A 101 -1.75 6.56 1.15
CA ALA A 101 -1.58 7.35 2.36
C ALA A 101 -2.83 8.15 2.74
N TYR A 102 -3.47 8.80 1.76
CA TYR A 102 -4.43 9.88 2.03
C TYR A 102 -5.83 9.64 1.50
N ASP A 103 -6.00 8.88 0.39
CA ASP A 103 -7.31 8.72 -0.22
C ASP A 103 -8.11 7.57 0.40
N ILE A 104 -7.42 6.54 0.91
CA ILE A 104 -8.05 5.45 1.67
C ILE A 104 -8.34 5.95 3.08
N GLN A 105 -9.61 5.99 3.44
CA GLN A 105 -10.08 6.52 4.72
C GLN A 105 -10.62 5.42 5.62
N ALA A 106 -10.69 5.70 6.93
CA ALA A 106 -11.39 4.82 7.87
C ALA A 106 -12.84 4.61 7.42
N GLY A 107 -13.29 3.36 7.45
CA GLY A 107 -14.61 2.96 6.95
C GLY A 107 -14.64 2.51 5.49
N ASP A 108 -13.60 2.79 4.68
CA ASP A 108 -13.52 2.30 3.31
C ASP A 108 -13.38 0.77 3.27
N ILE A 109 -13.95 0.18 2.23
CA ILE A 109 -13.87 -1.26 1.97
C ILE A 109 -12.56 -1.59 1.26
N ILE A 110 -11.84 -2.56 1.79
CA ILE A 110 -10.61 -3.07 1.21
C ILE A 110 -10.85 -4.47 0.64
N VAL A 111 -10.50 -4.66 -0.61
CA VAL A 111 -10.58 -5.95 -1.28
C VAL A 111 -9.17 -6.37 -1.70
N THR A 112 -8.75 -7.57 -1.33
CA THR A 112 -7.49 -8.16 -1.76
C THR A 112 -7.71 -9.55 -2.34
N LYS A 113 -6.99 -9.89 -3.41
CA LYS A 113 -7.01 -11.27 -3.90
C LYS A 113 -6.41 -12.20 -2.84
N ASN A 114 -7.04 -13.34 -2.59
CA ASN A 114 -6.50 -14.35 -1.69
C ASN A 114 -5.69 -15.43 -2.43
N GLU A 115 -5.20 -16.39 -1.68
CA GLU A 115 -4.37 -17.50 -2.18
C GLU A 115 -5.16 -18.57 -2.96
N THR A 116 -6.49 -18.55 -2.92
CA THR A 116 -7.40 -19.58 -3.48
C THR A 116 -8.32 -19.05 -4.59
N ASP A 117 -7.86 -18.09 -5.38
CA ASP A 117 -8.64 -17.42 -6.44
C ASP A 117 -9.91 -16.66 -5.98
N GLY A 118 -10.10 -16.50 -4.68
CA GLY A 118 -11.13 -15.67 -4.09
C GLY A 118 -10.60 -14.32 -3.63
N TYR A 119 -11.37 -13.67 -2.78
CA TYR A 119 -11.05 -12.36 -2.24
C TYR A 119 -11.21 -12.31 -0.73
N ASN A 120 -10.33 -11.58 -0.07
CA ASN A 120 -10.54 -11.13 1.30
C ASN A 120 -11.16 -9.74 1.24
N ILE A 121 -12.14 -9.50 2.11
CA ILE A 121 -12.79 -8.21 2.25
C ILE A 121 -12.60 -7.77 3.69
N GLY A 122 -12.18 -6.54 3.87
CA GLY A 122 -11.99 -5.91 5.17
C GLY A 122 -12.42 -4.45 5.15
N VAL A 123 -12.35 -3.80 6.27
CA VAL A 123 -12.67 -2.38 6.43
C VAL A 123 -11.42 -1.66 6.92
N CYS A 124 -11.06 -0.55 6.29
CA CYS A 124 -9.98 0.30 6.78
C CYS A 124 -10.39 0.87 8.15
N SER A 125 -9.62 0.57 9.19
CA SER A 125 -9.96 0.98 10.56
C SER A 125 -9.40 2.35 10.93
N GLU A 126 -8.34 2.78 10.27
CA GLU A 126 -7.66 4.06 10.55
C GLU A 126 -7.32 4.78 9.24
N SER A 127 -7.59 6.09 9.19
CA SER A 127 -7.28 6.90 8.00
C SER A 127 -5.78 7.10 7.79
N GLU A 128 -4.98 7.05 8.86
CA GLU A 128 -3.54 7.27 8.77
C GLU A 128 -2.79 6.02 8.32
N ALA A 129 -1.87 6.20 7.40
CA ALA A 129 -0.88 5.19 7.05
C ALA A 129 0.33 5.31 7.97
N PHE A 130 1.05 4.22 8.17
CA PHE A 130 2.23 4.18 9.04
C PHE A 130 3.36 3.37 8.41
N VAL A 131 4.56 3.56 8.94
CA VAL A 131 5.74 2.76 8.56
C VAL A 131 6.08 1.82 9.71
N ASP A 132 6.16 0.53 9.42
CA ASP A 132 6.53 -0.49 10.38
C ASP A 132 7.59 -1.42 9.76
N HIS A 133 8.76 -1.46 10.36
CA HIS A 133 9.88 -2.28 9.92
C HIS A 133 9.80 -3.74 10.35
N SER A 134 8.86 -4.08 11.24
CA SER A 134 8.68 -5.45 11.71
C SER A 134 8.08 -6.33 10.62
N PRO A 135 8.67 -7.48 10.31
CA PRO A 135 8.08 -8.41 9.37
C PRO A 135 6.81 -9.05 9.96
N ILE A 136 5.85 -9.40 9.10
CA ILE A 136 4.69 -10.19 9.50
C ILE A 136 4.88 -11.61 9.02
N GLU A 137 5.12 -12.51 9.97
CA GLU A 137 5.24 -13.93 9.75
C GLU A 137 3.89 -14.63 9.93
N LEU A 138 3.70 -15.75 9.22
CA LEU A 138 2.51 -16.57 9.42
C LEU A 138 2.71 -17.46 10.66
N PRO A 139 1.65 -17.66 11.47
CA PRO A 139 1.71 -18.59 12.58
C PRO A 139 2.04 -20.00 12.06
N ARG A 140 2.91 -20.69 12.75
CA ARG A 140 3.21 -22.11 12.47
C ARG A 140 2.08 -22.95 13.02
N ALA A 141 1.46 -23.76 12.17
CA ALA A 141 0.48 -24.71 12.63
C ALA A 141 1.17 -25.95 13.28
N ASN A 142 2.28 -26.40 12.68
CA ASN A 142 3.17 -27.48 13.19
C ASN A 142 4.55 -27.25 12.57
N ASP A 143 5.59 -27.86 13.09
CA ASP A 143 6.97 -27.81 12.54
C ASP A 143 7.10 -28.41 11.13
N GLU A 144 6.11 -29.15 10.67
CA GLU A 144 6.08 -29.83 9.37
C GLU A 144 5.52 -29.01 8.22
N ILE A 145 4.84 -27.89 8.51
CA ILE A 145 4.27 -27.03 7.45
C ILE A 145 5.34 -26.06 6.97
N PRO A 146 5.59 -25.98 5.63
CA PRO A 146 6.51 -25.02 5.07
C PRO A 146 6.19 -23.62 5.56
N LYS A 147 7.20 -22.85 5.94
CA LYS A 147 7.04 -21.43 6.27
C LYS A 147 6.39 -20.74 5.09
N GLY A 148 5.24 -20.12 5.31
CA GLY A 148 4.62 -19.25 4.33
C GLY A 148 5.48 -18.02 4.07
N PRO A 149 5.08 -17.16 3.13
CA PRO A 149 5.80 -15.93 2.82
C PRO A 149 5.83 -15.02 4.05
N VAL A 150 6.93 -14.26 4.19
CA VAL A 150 7.09 -13.21 5.21
C VAL A 150 6.82 -11.87 4.55
N LEU A 151 5.82 -11.14 5.04
CA LEU A 151 5.53 -9.80 4.56
C LEU A 151 6.56 -8.82 5.14
N ARG A 152 7.36 -8.22 4.28
CA ARG A 152 8.38 -7.23 4.63
C ARG A 152 8.04 -5.81 4.20
N TYR A 153 6.88 -5.59 3.59
CA TYR A 153 6.42 -4.26 3.19
C TYR A 153 6.17 -3.41 4.44
N LYS A 154 6.79 -2.27 4.47
CA LYS A 154 6.86 -1.40 5.65
C LYS A 154 5.77 -0.34 5.68
N PHE A 155 5.26 0.06 4.52
CA PHE A 155 4.22 1.08 4.40
C PHE A 155 2.85 0.43 4.48
N ARG A 156 2.11 0.70 5.57
CA ARG A 156 0.94 -0.06 6.00
C ARG A 156 -0.24 0.81 6.37
N LYS A 157 -1.43 0.22 6.31
CA LYS A 157 -2.67 0.72 6.93
C LYS A 157 -3.37 -0.39 7.69
N ARG A 158 -4.07 -0.03 8.77
CA ARG A 158 -4.84 -0.97 9.58
C ARG A 158 -6.17 -1.32 8.94
N VAL A 159 -6.53 -2.60 8.99
CA VAL A 159 -7.75 -3.18 8.43
C VAL A 159 -8.32 -4.21 9.40
N ILE A 160 -9.63 -4.26 9.51
CA ILE A 160 -10.39 -5.25 10.30
C ILE A 160 -11.32 -6.06 9.40
#